data_06c9ffd44ececb809e0cccb8f9804b52
#
_entry.id   06c9ffd44ececb809e0cccb8f9804b52
#
_cell.length_a   1.000
_cell.length_b   1.000
_cell.length_c   1.000
_cell.angle_alpha   90.00
_cell.angle_beta   90.00
_cell.angle_gamma   90.00
#
_symmetry.space_group_name_H-M   'P 1'
#
loop_
_entity.id
_entity.type
_entity.pdbx_description
1 polymer ?
#
loop_
_entity_poly.entity_id
_entity_poly.type
_entity_poly.pdbx_seq_one_letter_code
_entity_poly.pdbx_strand_id
1 'polypeptide(L)'
;MMAKSVYKTVIFGAGQIGQMTARLLSSPCQLLCFADNDPHKHGSYIGNIPVCSPDAAAALLPDLVILGVLDEERRNSMIKQMENLGYHGPFRDPSVLRMFDARVAVMRLL
;
A
#
# COMPACT_ATOMS: atom_id res chain seq x y z
N MET A 1 -26.79 -0.61 1.97
CA MET A 1 -25.40 -0.62 2.44
C MET A 1 -24.65 0.54 1.83
N MET A 2 -23.96 1.29 2.65
CA MET A 2 -23.20 2.44 2.16
C MET A 2 -21.81 2.02 1.72
N ALA A 3 -21.38 2.52 0.57
CA ALA A 3 -20.01 2.33 0.13
C ALA A 3 -19.05 3.08 1.06
N LYS A 4 -17.82 2.57 1.22
CA LYS A 4 -16.79 3.32 1.93
C LYS A 4 -16.50 4.62 1.20
N SER A 5 -16.37 5.70 1.94
CA SER A 5 -15.96 6.99 1.39
C SER A 5 -14.45 7.17 1.42
N VAL A 6 -13.76 6.42 2.27
CA VAL A 6 -12.30 6.47 2.42
C VAL A 6 -11.76 5.05 2.53
N TYR A 7 -10.68 4.79 1.80
CA TYR A 7 -9.98 3.51 1.84
C TYR A 7 -8.62 3.70 2.48
N LYS A 8 -8.45 3.17 3.68
CA LYS A 8 -7.18 3.22 4.40
C LYS A 8 -6.18 2.34 3.65
N THR A 9 -5.12 2.94 3.16
CA THR A 9 -4.20 2.31 2.23
C THR A 9 -2.80 2.25 2.82
N VAL A 10 -2.15 1.12 2.65
CA VAL A 10 -0.73 0.92 2.95
C VAL A 10 -0.02 0.60 1.64
N ILE A 11 1.13 1.23 1.41
CA ILE A 11 2.02 0.84 0.32
C ILE A 11 3.15 0.02 0.95
N PHE A 12 3.26 -1.24 0.56
CA PHE A 12 4.34 -2.10 1.02
C PHE A 12 5.52 -1.95 0.07
N GLY A 13 6.60 -1.37 0.57
CA GLY A 13 7.78 -0.99 -0.18
C GLY A 13 7.96 0.52 -0.18
N ALA A 14 8.96 1.01 0.56
CA ALA A 14 9.25 2.44 0.69
C ALA A 14 10.38 2.89 -0.25
N GLY A 15 10.67 2.11 -1.28
CA GLY A 15 11.66 2.44 -2.28
C GLY A 15 11.08 3.30 -3.40
N GLN A 16 11.79 3.33 -4.52
CA GLN A 16 11.46 4.20 -5.64
C GLN A 16 10.06 3.94 -6.21
N ILE A 17 9.71 2.67 -6.39
CA ILE A 17 8.41 2.28 -6.95
C ILE A 17 7.29 2.63 -5.99
N GLY A 18 7.46 2.36 -4.69
CA GLY A 18 6.46 2.71 -3.69
C GLY A 18 6.22 4.21 -3.62
N GLN A 19 7.28 4.99 -3.68
CA GLN A 19 7.16 6.45 -3.67
C GLN A 19 6.48 6.99 -4.92
N MET A 20 6.80 6.41 -6.07
CA MET A 20 6.12 6.76 -7.32
C MET A 20 4.62 6.44 -7.24
N THR A 21 4.30 5.27 -6.70
CA THR A 21 2.91 4.85 -6.50
C THR A 21 2.16 5.84 -5.61
N ALA A 22 2.80 6.28 -4.53
CA ALA A 22 2.19 7.24 -3.61
C ALA A 22 1.81 8.55 -4.29
N ARG A 23 2.64 9.00 -5.24
CA ARG A 23 2.35 10.24 -5.99
C ARG A 23 1.14 10.13 -6.91
N LEU A 24 0.81 8.90 -7.32
CA LEU A 24 -0.35 8.65 -8.18
C LEU A 24 -1.61 8.39 -7.39
N LEU A 25 -1.47 8.14 -6.10
CA LEU A 25 -2.60 7.80 -5.24
C LEU A 25 -3.37 9.06 -4.87
N SER A 26 -4.68 8.97 -4.96
CA SER A 26 -5.56 10.10 -4.62
C SER A 26 -6.85 9.58 -3.99
N SER A 27 -7.69 10.52 -3.52
CA SER A 27 -9.00 10.18 -2.99
C SER A 27 -9.75 9.24 -3.96
N PRO A 28 -10.43 8.18 -3.46
CA PRO A 28 -10.77 7.95 -2.05
C PRO A 28 -9.71 7.18 -1.24
N CYS A 29 -8.50 6.98 -1.74
CA CYS A 29 -7.44 6.34 -0.98
C CYS A 29 -6.79 7.32 -0.03
N GLN A 30 -6.66 6.91 1.23
CA GLN A 30 -5.90 7.63 2.23
C GLN A 30 -4.66 6.82 2.57
N LEU A 31 -3.49 7.33 2.21
CA LEU A 31 -2.24 6.64 2.50
C LEU A 31 -1.89 6.83 3.98
N LEU A 32 -1.84 5.71 4.70
CA LEU A 32 -1.54 5.70 6.13
C LEU A 32 -0.04 5.64 6.40
N CYS A 33 0.65 4.78 5.67
CA CYS A 33 2.08 4.57 5.83
C CYS A 33 2.65 3.80 4.65
N PHE A 34 4.00 3.82 4.56
CA PHE A 34 4.74 2.84 3.80
C PHE A 34 5.17 1.75 4.76
N ALA A 35 4.94 0.49 4.42
CA ALA A 35 5.52 -0.63 5.14
C ALA A 35 6.82 -1.03 4.43
N ASP A 36 7.83 -1.39 5.17
CA ASP A 36 9.10 -1.84 4.59
C ASP A 36 9.77 -2.82 5.54
N ASN A 37 10.42 -3.84 4.98
CA ASN A 37 11.14 -4.82 5.77
C ASN A 37 12.49 -4.33 6.27
N ASP A 38 12.98 -3.21 5.72
CA ASP A 38 14.27 -2.65 6.12
C ASP A 38 14.11 -1.85 7.42
N PRO A 39 14.65 -2.37 8.55
CA PRO A 39 14.49 -1.68 9.82
C PRO A 39 15.16 -0.31 9.87
N HIS A 40 16.14 -0.05 9.00
CA HIS A 40 16.81 1.24 8.94
C HIS A 40 15.89 2.35 8.40
N LYS A 41 14.81 1.96 7.73
CA LYS A 41 13.83 2.92 7.22
C LYS A 41 12.72 3.23 8.22
N HIS A 42 12.54 2.38 9.23
CA HIS A 42 11.46 2.54 10.19
C HIS A 42 11.66 3.81 11.02
N GLY A 43 10.58 4.54 11.24
CA GLY A 43 10.59 5.78 11.97
C GLY A 43 10.95 7.00 11.14
N SER A 44 11.26 6.81 9.85
CA SER A 44 11.46 7.91 8.92
C SER A 44 10.16 8.30 8.26
N TYR A 45 10.20 9.38 7.50
CA TYR A 45 9.04 9.90 6.77
C TYR A 45 9.40 10.14 5.32
N ILE A 46 8.44 9.87 4.44
CA ILE A 46 8.54 10.26 3.04
C ILE A 46 7.44 11.31 2.84
N GLY A 47 7.83 12.56 2.73
CA GLY A 47 6.89 13.68 2.87
C GLY A 47 6.28 13.64 4.26
N ASN A 48 4.98 13.57 4.35
CA ASN A 48 4.26 13.51 5.63
C ASN A 48 3.87 12.08 6.01
N ILE A 49 4.31 11.09 5.24
CA ILE A 49 3.87 9.70 5.41
C ILE A 49 4.94 8.91 6.15
N PRO A 50 4.62 8.28 7.28
CA PRO A 50 5.60 7.50 8.03
C PRO A 50 5.96 6.19 7.32
N VAL A 51 7.18 5.72 7.56
CA VAL A 51 7.63 4.39 7.18
C VAL A 51 7.64 3.53 8.43
N CYS A 52 7.01 2.38 8.38
CA CYS A 52 6.89 1.50 9.54
C CYS A 52 7.15 0.03 9.14
N SER A 53 7.22 -0.83 10.14
CA SER A 53 7.33 -2.27 9.91
C SER A 53 6.03 -2.82 9.32
N PRO A 54 6.07 -3.96 8.62
CA PRO A 54 4.85 -4.62 8.17
C PRO A 54 3.89 -4.95 9.31
N ASP A 55 4.41 -5.32 10.47
CA ASP A 55 3.61 -5.58 11.67
C ASP A 55 2.81 -4.35 12.08
N ALA A 56 3.47 -3.21 12.15
CA ALA A 56 2.81 -1.96 12.52
C ALA A 56 1.78 -1.55 11.48
N ALA A 57 2.08 -1.76 10.20
CA ALA A 57 1.15 -1.46 9.12
C ALA A 57 -0.11 -2.33 9.19
N ALA A 58 0.06 -3.63 9.45
CA ALA A 58 -1.07 -4.55 9.58
C ALA A 58 -1.95 -4.17 10.77
N ALA A 59 -1.34 -3.70 11.87
CA ALA A 59 -2.07 -3.27 13.06
C ALA A 59 -2.96 -2.05 12.81
N LEU A 60 -2.72 -1.30 11.76
CA LEU A 60 -3.57 -0.17 11.37
C LEU A 60 -4.88 -0.61 10.71
N LEU A 61 -5.05 -1.89 10.45
CA LEU A 61 -6.23 -2.47 9.82
C LEU A 61 -6.56 -1.79 8.49
N PRO A 62 -5.62 -1.81 7.53
CA PRO A 62 -5.86 -1.14 6.24
C PRO A 62 -6.96 -1.84 5.44
N ASP A 63 -7.58 -1.09 4.56
CA ASP A 63 -8.58 -1.59 3.63
C ASP A 63 -7.95 -2.09 2.32
N LEU A 64 -6.75 -1.60 2.02
CA LEU A 64 -6.06 -1.90 0.76
C LEU A 64 -4.55 -1.89 1.01
N VAL A 65 -3.86 -2.88 0.47
CA VAL A 65 -2.40 -2.91 0.44
C VAL A 65 -1.95 -2.89 -1.01
N ILE A 66 -1.13 -1.90 -1.35
CA ILE A 66 -0.51 -1.81 -2.68
C ILE A 66 0.94 -2.27 -2.54
N LEU A 67 1.33 -3.18 -3.41
CA LEU A 67 2.67 -3.75 -3.40
C LEU A 67 3.59 -2.86 -4.23
N GLY A 68 4.44 -2.10 -3.56
CA GLY A 68 5.27 -1.06 -4.19
C GLY A 68 6.56 -1.61 -4.81
N VAL A 69 6.49 -2.77 -5.47
CA VAL A 69 7.60 -3.40 -6.16
C VAL A 69 7.11 -3.98 -7.48
N LEU A 70 8.01 -4.12 -8.46
CA LEU A 70 7.66 -4.66 -9.77
C LEU A 70 7.93 -6.14 -9.90
N ASP A 71 8.78 -6.70 -9.06
CA ASP A 71 9.15 -8.11 -9.12
C ASP A 71 8.03 -9.00 -8.58
N GLU A 72 7.58 -9.95 -9.40
CA GLU A 72 6.47 -10.84 -9.04
C GLU A 72 6.78 -11.73 -7.85
N GLU A 73 7.99 -12.27 -7.77
CA GLU A 73 8.37 -13.11 -6.63
C GLU A 73 8.33 -12.33 -5.32
N ARG A 74 8.83 -11.10 -5.35
CA ARG A 74 8.79 -10.24 -4.17
C ARG A 74 7.36 -9.91 -3.79
N ARG A 75 6.50 -9.60 -4.77
CA ARG A 75 5.08 -9.35 -4.50
C ARG A 75 4.43 -10.56 -3.82
N ASN A 76 4.70 -11.75 -4.31
CA ASN A 76 4.13 -12.98 -3.74
C ASN A 76 4.59 -13.20 -2.31
N SER A 77 5.86 -12.94 -2.01
CA SER A 77 6.40 -13.02 -0.66
C SER A 77 5.74 -12.01 0.27
N MET A 78 5.54 -10.80 -0.22
CA MET A 78 4.92 -9.72 0.55
C MET A 78 3.45 -10.02 0.85
N ILE A 79 2.73 -10.59 -0.09
CA ILE A 79 1.36 -11.03 0.11
C ILE A 79 1.29 -12.05 1.24
N LYS A 80 2.12 -13.08 1.19
CA LYS A 80 2.16 -14.09 2.24
C LYS A 80 2.51 -13.49 3.60
N GLN A 81 3.45 -12.56 3.61
CA GLN A 81 3.85 -11.90 4.84
C GLN A 81 2.68 -11.14 5.46
N MET A 82 1.95 -10.36 4.67
CA MET A 82 0.81 -9.59 5.17
C MET A 82 -0.33 -10.51 5.62
N GLU A 83 -0.58 -11.59 4.88
CA GLU A 83 -1.58 -12.58 5.27
C GLU A 83 -1.24 -13.22 6.61
N ASN A 84 0.03 -13.55 6.82
CA ASN A 84 0.50 -14.11 8.09
C ASN A 84 0.37 -13.12 9.24
N LEU A 85 0.35 -11.83 8.94
CA LEU A 85 0.13 -10.78 9.93
C LEU A 85 -1.34 -10.47 10.17
N GLY A 86 -2.23 -11.21 9.51
CA GLY A 86 -3.67 -11.09 9.72
C GLY A 86 -4.41 -10.22 8.71
N TYR A 87 -3.72 -9.72 7.69
CA TYR A 87 -4.38 -8.93 6.65
C TYR A 87 -4.97 -9.86 5.59
N HIS A 88 -6.27 -9.77 5.39
CA HIS A 88 -6.99 -10.61 4.42
C HIS A 88 -7.75 -9.79 3.38
N GLY A 89 -7.44 -8.52 3.27
CA GLY A 89 -8.06 -7.64 2.29
C GLY A 89 -7.42 -7.74 0.91
N PRO A 90 -7.80 -6.84 0.01
CA PRO A 90 -7.28 -6.85 -1.36
C PRO A 90 -5.83 -6.36 -1.43
N PHE A 91 -5.12 -6.93 -2.41
CA PHE A 91 -3.78 -6.49 -2.80
C PHE A 91 -3.83 -5.99 -4.23
N ARG A 92 -3.04 -4.96 -4.53
CA ARG A 92 -2.89 -4.46 -5.89
C ARG A 92 -1.43 -4.14 -6.17
N ASP A 93 -1.02 -4.28 -7.41
CA ASP A 93 0.31 -3.86 -7.85
C ASP A 93 0.25 -2.47 -8.47
N PRO A 94 1.40 -1.79 -8.65
CA PRO A 94 1.40 -0.41 -9.12
C PRO A 94 0.98 -0.24 -10.59
N SER A 95 1.01 -1.31 -11.39
CA SER A 95 0.71 -1.21 -12.82
C SER A 95 -0.71 -0.72 -13.08
N VAL A 96 -1.63 -1.00 -12.17
CA VAL A 96 -3.01 -0.53 -12.27
C VAL A 96 -3.06 1.00 -12.28
N LEU A 97 -2.22 1.64 -11.48
CA LEU A 97 -2.22 3.10 -11.34
C LEU A 97 -1.54 3.81 -12.50
N ARG A 98 -0.70 3.10 -13.26
CA ARG A 98 0.01 3.70 -14.39
C ARG A 98 -0.85 3.88 -15.63
N MET A 99 -1.90 3.08 -15.76
CA MET A 99 -2.73 3.06 -16.96
C MET A 99 -3.93 4.00 -16.88
N PHE A 100 -4.28 4.41 -15.67
CA PHE A 100 -5.51 5.18 -15.42
C PHE A 100 -5.24 6.27 -14.38
N ASP A 101 -6.13 7.27 -14.36
CA ASP A 101 -6.20 8.18 -13.23
C ASP A 101 -6.36 7.37 -11.94
N ALA A 102 -5.72 7.79 -10.86
CA ALA A 102 -5.70 7.04 -9.61
C ALA A 102 -7.10 6.76 -9.07
N ARG A 103 -8.02 7.72 -9.21
CA ARG A 103 -9.41 7.53 -8.77
C ARG A 103 -10.12 6.45 -9.57
N VAL A 104 -9.91 6.46 -10.88
CA VAL A 104 -10.51 5.45 -11.76
C VAL A 104 -9.95 4.07 -11.44
N ALA A 105 -8.62 3.98 -11.26
CA ALA A 105 -7.98 2.73 -10.90
C ALA A 105 -8.52 2.18 -9.58
N VAL A 106 -8.65 3.03 -8.57
CA VAL A 106 -9.18 2.63 -7.26
C VAL A 106 -10.62 2.17 -7.37
N MET A 107 -11.46 2.88 -8.10
CA MET A 107 -12.86 2.49 -8.26
C MET A 107 -13.00 1.13 -8.93
N ARG A 108 -12.07 0.74 -9.77
CA ARG A 108 -12.07 -0.60 -10.38
C ARG A 108 -11.64 -1.70 -9.41
N LEU A 109 -10.95 -1.34 -8.34
CA LEU A 109 -10.54 -2.28 -7.31
C LEU A 109 -11.70 -2.64 -6.37
N LEU A 110 -12.69 -1.84 -6.37
CA LEU A 110 -13.84 -1.97 -5.47
C LEU A 110 -14.96 -2.76 -6.11
#